data_720f6442e708a0f600a1fb89a8f6291a
#
_entry.id   720f6442e708a0f600a1fb89a8f6291a
#
_cell.length_a   1.000
_cell.length_b   1.000
_cell.length_c   1.000
_cell.angle_alpha   90.00
_cell.angle_beta   90.00
_cell.angle_gamma   90.00
#
_symmetry.space_group_name_H-M   'P 1'
#
loop_
_entity.id
_entity.type
_entity.pdbx_description
1 polymer ?
#
loop_
_entity_poly.entity_id
_entity_poly.type
_entity_poly.pdbx_seq_one_letter_code
_entity_poly.pdbx_strand_id
1 'polypeptide(L)'
;TGAKELYGEFLVNAQGEDVVAGIRTPRSLAEMEEVLPEAYRDLIDTMKKMESHYRDMQDMEFTVENGKLYLLQTRNGKRTAAAALKVARDLVAEGVITKEEALMRIEPAQLDQLLHEAIDPNHTEQPVAEGLPASPGAAVGEAVFDADVAAERGAKGEKVVLIRFETTPDDIHGVIVSQGVLTAHGGMTSHAAVVARGMGKPCVAGARGIKIDAK
;
A
#
# COMPACT_ATOMS: atom_id res chain seq x y z
N THR A 1 1.60 -3.24 8.39
CA THR A 1 1.03 -3.13 9.76
C THR A 1 1.99 -2.43 10.71
N GLY A 2 3.30 -2.59 10.55
CA GLY A 2 4.33 -2.14 11.50
C GLY A 2 4.43 -3.01 12.76
N ALA A 3 3.81 -4.17 12.79
CA ALA A 3 4.03 -5.14 13.85
C ALA A 3 5.48 -5.63 13.83
N LYS A 4 6.08 -5.80 15.01
CA LYS A 4 7.45 -6.31 15.14
C LYS A 4 7.42 -7.83 15.09
N GLU A 5 7.30 -8.34 13.88
CA GLU A 5 7.26 -9.78 13.60
C GLU A 5 8.13 -10.10 12.38
N LEU A 6 8.65 -11.31 12.34
CA LEU A 6 9.38 -11.80 11.19
C LEU A 6 8.41 -11.99 10.03
N TYR A 7 8.62 -11.24 8.96
CA TYR A 7 7.83 -11.34 7.74
C TYR A 7 8.75 -11.60 6.55
N GLY A 8 8.44 -12.61 5.78
CA GLY A 8 9.20 -12.94 4.57
C GLY A 8 8.85 -14.31 4.02
N GLU A 9 9.41 -14.60 2.89
CA GLU A 9 9.15 -15.80 2.12
C GLU A 9 10.46 -16.41 1.60
N PHE A 10 10.46 -17.71 1.34
CA PHE A 10 11.57 -18.40 0.71
C PHE A 10 11.10 -19.52 -0.23
N LEU A 11 11.93 -19.88 -1.17
CA LEU A 11 11.72 -21.02 -2.08
C LEU A 11 12.93 -21.94 -2.06
N VAL A 12 12.66 -23.25 -1.96
CA VAL A 12 13.70 -24.28 -2.04
C VAL A 12 13.98 -24.64 -3.50
N ASN A 13 15.26 -24.79 -3.86
CA ASN A 13 15.70 -25.13 -5.22
C ASN A 13 15.09 -24.20 -6.28
N ALA A 14 15.24 -22.90 -6.07
CA ALA A 14 14.70 -21.84 -6.91
C ALA A 14 15.79 -20.86 -7.35
N GLN A 15 15.56 -20.21 -8.48
CA GLN A 15 16.28 -19.01 -8.88
C GLN A 15 15.50 -17.77 -8.35
N GLY A 16 16.20 -16.63 -8.21
CA GLY A 16 15.55 -15.39 -7.75
C GLY A 16 14.35 -14.98 -8.61
N GLU A 17 14.39 -15.27 -9.90
CA GLU A 17 13.30 -15.02 -10.85
C GLU A 17 12.03 -15.82 -10.54
N ASP A 18 12.15 -17.04 -9.98
CA ASP A 18 11.00 -17.89 -9.63
C ASP A 18 10.15 -17.25 -8.53
N VAL A 19 10.77 -16.49 -7.60
CA VAL A 19 10.09 -15.77 -6.53
C VAL A 19 9.33 -14.56 -7.09
N VAL A 20 9.98 -13.79 -7.96
CA VAL A 20 9.42 -12.55 -8.51
C VAL A 20 8.35 -12.82 -9.57
N ALA A 21 8.54 -13.85 -10.39
CA ALA A 21 7.60 -14.21 -11.45
C ALA A 21 6.33 -14.92 -10.96
N GLY A 22 6.27 -15.31 -9.68
CA GLY A 22 5.10 -15.99 -9.11
C GLY A 22 4.79 -17.37 -9.71
N ILE A 23 5.77 -18.00 -10.34
CA ILE A 23 5.63 -19.33 -11.00
C ILE A 23 5.42 -20.43 -9.96
N ARG A 24 6.01 -20.26 -8.78
CA ARG A 24 5.94 -21.19 -7.65
C ARG A 24 5.47 -20.46 -6.42
N THR A 25 4.64 -21.11 -5.59
CA THR A 25 4.18 -20.56 -4.33
C THR A 25 5.32 -20.57 -3.30
N PRO A 26 5.77 -19.42 -2.80
CA PRO A 26 6.77 -19.37 -1.75
C PRO A 26 6.22 -19.88 -0.42
N ARG A 27 7.13 -20.28 0.46
CA ARG A 27 6.85 -20.70 1.83
C ARG A 27 7.16 -19.59 2.80
N SER A 28 6.45 -19.54 3.93
CA SER A 28 6.72 -18.55 4.97
C SER A 28 8.08 -18.76 5.63
N LEU A 29 8.74 -17.70 6.09
CA LEU A 29 10.02 -17.82 6.81
C LEU A 29 9.92 -18.67 8.09
N ALA A 30 8.75 -18.76 8.72
CA ALA A 30 8.53 -19.65 9.87
C ALA A 30 8.79 -21.11 9.53
N GLU A 31 8.45 -21.54 8.31
CA GLU A 31 8.72 -22.91 7.84
C GLU A 31 10.19 -23.18 7.53
N MET A 32 11.01 -22.12 7.37
CA MET A 32 12.44 -22.27 7.13
C MET A 32 13.16 -22.88 8.34
N GLU A 33 12.67 -22.64 9.56
CA GLU A 33 13.21 -23.23 10.77
C GLU A 33 13.21 -24.76 10.75
N GLU A 34 12.17 -25.35 10.17
CA GLU A 34 12.04 -26.80 10.05
C GLU A 34 12.89 -27.40 8.93
N VAL A 35 13.03 -26.66 7.82
CA VAL A 35 13.69 -27.16 6.59
C VAL A 35 15.20 -26.90 6.59
N LEU A 36 15.62 -25.74 7.10
CA LEU A 36 16.99 -25.24 7.08
C LEU A 36 17.34 -24.57 8.43
N PRO A 37 17.35 -25.32 9.55
CA PRO A 37 17.43 -24.75 10.90
C PRO A 37 18.72 -23.95 11.16
N GLU A 38 19.84 -24.31 10.56
CA GLU A 38 21.11 -23.58 10.73
C GLU A 38 21.08 -22.27 9.96
N ALA A 39 20.66 -22.30 8.69
CA ALA A 39 20.53 -21.10 7.88
C ALA A 39 19.45 -20.14 8.43
N TYR A 40 18.38 -20.67 9.04
CA TYR A 40 17.37 -19.85 9.71
C TYR A 40 17.95 -19.12 10.92
N ARG A 41 18.75 -19.80 11.77
CA ARG A 41 19.42 -19.13 12.90
C ARG A 41 20.39 -18.05 12.44
N ASP A 42 21.17 -18.33 11.40
CA ASP A 42 22.10 -17.35 10.81
C ASP A 42 21.34 -16.15 10.24
N LEU A 43 20.17 -16.37 9.64
CA LEU A 43 19.30 -15.31 9.12
C LEU A 43 18.81 -14.41 10.25
N ILE A 44 18.25 -14.98 11.33
CA ILE A 44 17.77 -14.24 12.49
C ILE A 44 18.88 -13.41 13.14
N ASP A 45 20.06 -13.96 13.29
CA ASP A 45 21.20 -13.24 13.87
C ASP A 45 21.70 -12.12 12.96
N THR A 46 21.69 -12.37 11.65
CA THR A 46 22.04 -11.35 10.65
C THR A 46 21.02 -10.21 10.64
N MET A 47 19.72 -10.51 10.70
CA MET A 47 18.65 -9.52 10.78
C MET A 47 18.84 -8.60 11.99
N LYS A 48 19.06 -9.17 13.17
CA LYS A 48 19.31 -8.38 14.41
C LYS A 48 20.54 -7.47 14.27
N LYS A 49 21.61 -7.97 13.68
CA LYS A 49 22.83 -7.17 13.43
C LYS A 49 22.55 -6.01 12.46
N MET A 50 21.81 -6.26 11.38
CA MET A 50 21.48 -5.23 10.39
C MET A 50 20.55 -4.17 10.99
N GLU A 51 19.49 -4.57 11.69
CA GLU A 51 18.60 -3.62 12.37
C GLU A 51 19.35 -2.76 13.40
N SER A 52 20.23 -3.37 14.19
CA SER A 52 21.06 -2.64 15.16
C SER A 52 22.04 -1.68 14.47
N HIS A 53 22.66 -2.09 13.38
CA HIS A 53 23.64 -1.29 12.65
C HIS A 53 22.99 -0.07 11.97
N TYR A 54 21.88 -0.29 11.23
CA TYR A 54 21.16 0.77 10.53
C TYR A 54 20.18 1.54 11.43
N ARG A 55 19.95 1.03 12.65
CA ARG A 55 19.01 1.60 13.62
C ARG A 55 17.60 1.77 13.05
N ASP A 56 17.21 0.88 12.12
CA ASP A 56 15.91 0.87 11.43
C ASP A 56 15.58 -0.55 10.98
N MET A 57 14.27 -0.81 10.73
CA MET A 57 13.85 -2.09 10.15
C MET A 57 14.45 -2.25 8.75
N GLN A 58 14.90 -3.46 8.46
CA GLN A 58 15.56 -3.78 7.21
C GLN A 58 14.74 -4.75 6.37
N ASP A 59 14.76 -4.53 5.07
CA ASP A 59 14.30 -5.45 4.03
C ASP A 59 15.56 -6.12 3.45
N MET A 60 15.60 -7.46 3.49
CA MET A 60 16.80 -8.22 3.13
C MET A 60 16.50 -9.29 2.11
N GLU A 61 17.40 -9.42 1.16
CA GLU A 61 17.41 -10.49 0.19
C GLU A 61 18.57 -11.45 0.52
N PHE A 62 18.29 -12.73 0.52
CA PHE A 62 19.27 -13.76 0.86
C PHE A 62 19.15 -14.99 -0.03
N THR A 63 20.21 -15.79 -0.05
CA THR A 63 20.19 -17.13 -0.60
C THR A 63 20.88 -18.11 0.34
N VAL A 64 20.56 -19.39 0.19
CA VAL A 64 21.21 -20.47 0.93
C VAL A 64 21.81 -21.45 -0.08
N GLU A 65 23.11 -21.69 0.00
CA GLU A 65 23.80 -22.65 -0.83
C GLU A 65 24.60 -23.61 0.06
N ASN A 66 24.39 -24.90 -0.13
CA ASN A 66 25.02 -25.96 0.66
C ASN A 66 24.86 -25.75 2.20
N GLY A 67 23.67 -25.31 2.63
CA GLY A 67 23.35 -25.04 4.03
C GLY A 67 23.90 -23.73 4.59
N LYS A 68 24.66 -22.97 3.81
CA LYS A 68 25.23 -21.69 4.23
C LYS A 68 24.40 -20.52 3.73
N LEU A 69 24.09 -19.59 4.63
CA LEU A 69 23.39 -18.34 4.30
C LEU A 69 24.32 -17.33 3.64
N TYR A 70 23.82 -16.66 2.60
CA TYR A 70 24.45 -15.52 1.95
C TYR A 70 23.47 -14.38 1.87
N LEU A 71 23.82 -13.24 2.45
CA LEU A 71 23.08 -12.01 2.31
C LEU A 71 23.43 -11.38 0.96
N LEU A 72 22.42 -11.12 0.14
CA LEU A 72 22.58 -10.53 -1.19
C LEU A 72 22.40 -9.02 -1.18
N GLN A 73 21.38 -8.55 -0.45
CA GLN A 73 21.05 -7.13 -0.36
C GLN A 73 20.37 -6.83 0.98
N THR A 74 20.60 -5.62 1.48
CA THR A 74 19.82 -5.01 2.56
C THR A 74 19.46 -3.58 2.19
N ARG A 75 18.28 -3.15 2.61
CA ARG A 75 17.77 -1.78 2.43
C ARG A 75 16.79 -1.43 3.53
N ASN A 76 16.55 -0.15 3.74
CA ASN A 76 15.49 0.29 4.64
C ASN A 76 14.14 -0.22 4.12
N GLY A 77 13.39 -0.90 4.97
CA GLY A 77 12.12 -1.50 4.58
C GLY A 77 11.10 -0.46 4.14
N LYS A 78 10.52 -0.67 2.96
CA LYS A 78 9.37 0.12 2.50
C LYS A 78 8.19 -0.13 3.42
N ARG A 79 7.47 0.93 3.79
CA ARG A 79 6.39 0.85 4.78
C ARG A 79 5.26 1.82 4.45
N THR A 80 4.04 1.49 4.86
CA THR A 80 2.91 2.41 4.81
C THR A 80 3.10 3.54 5.82
N ALA A 81 2.36 4.63 5.70
CA ALA A 81 2.39 5.75 6.63
C ALA A 81 2.13 5.32 8.08
N ALA A 82 1.12 4.47 8.31
CA ALA A 82 0.81 3.93 9.63
C ALA A 82 1.97 3.08 10.21
N ALA A 83 2.58 2.24 9.36
CA ALA A 83 3.74 1.44 9.77
C ALA A 83 4.96 2.32 10.07
N ALA A 84 5.20 3.40 9.32
CA ALA A 84 6.29 4.33 9.56
C ALA A 84 6.20 4.98 10.94
N LEU A 85 5.01 5.48 11.32
CA LEU A 85 4.78 6.05 12.65
C LEU A 85 4.95 5.02 13.75
N LYS A 86 4.38 3.81 13.56
CA LYS A 86 4.49 2.76 14.57
C LYS A 86 5.93 2.32 14.78
N VAL A 87 6.67 2.05 13.72
CA VAL A 87 8.09 1.67 13.77
C VAL A 87 8.93 2.76 14.43
N ALA A 88 8.75 4.04 14.04
CA ALA A 88 9.47 5.16 14.65
C ALA A 88 9.22 5.26 16.16
N ARG A 89 7.95 5.14 16.59
CA ARG A 89 7.58 5.12 18.01
C ARG A 89 8.22 3.96 18.76
N ASP A 90 8.16 2.77 18.18
CA ASP A 90 8.67 1.54 18.82
C ASP A 90 10.20 1.59 18.94
N LEU A 91 10.93 2.10 17.93
CA LEU A 91 12.38 2.32 17.98
C LEU A 91 12.79 3.34 19.06
N VAL A 92 11.97 4.38 19.29
CA VAL A 92 12.18 5.32 20.41
C VAL A 92 11.96 4.62 21.75
N ALA A 93 10.89 3.83 21.88
CA ALA A 93 10.58 3.11 23.10
C ALA A 93 11.66 2.06 23.46
N GLU A 94 12.28 1.47 22.44
CA GLU A 94 13.41 0.54 22.58
C GLU A 94 14.76 1.25 22.83
N GLY A 95 14.81 2.57 22.78
CA GLY A 95 16.03 3.35 22.95
C GLY A 95 17.02 3.26 21.79
N VAL A 96 16.57 2.79 20.62
CA VAL A 96 17.40 2.66 19.42
C VAL A 96 17.64 4.02 18.76
N ILE A 97 16.63 4.89 18.78
CA ILE A 97 16.69 6.25 18.22
C ILE A 97 16.10 7.27 19.22
N THR A 98 16.45 8.55 19.04
CA THR A 98 15.86 9.64 19.81
C THR A 98 14.49 10.04 19.24
N LYS A 99 13.72 10.85 19.98
CA LYS A 99 12.45 11.42 19.49
C LYS A 99 12.66 12.34 18.29
N GLU A 100 13.73 13.11 18.31
CA GLU A 100 14.12 14.02 17.23
C GLU A 100 14.46 13.23 15.95
N GLU A 101 15.25 12.15 16.08
CA GLU A 101 15.55 11.25 14.98
C GLU A 101 14.28 10.60 14.41
N ALA A 102 13.36 10.20 15.28
CA ALA A 102 12.06 9.62 14.86
C ALA A 102 11.24 10.62 14.04
N LEU A 103 11.17 11.89 14.49
CA LEU A 103 10.46 12.95 13.75
C LEU A 103 11.09 13.20 12.38
N MET A 104 12.41 13.18 12.28
CA MET A 104 13.11 13.37 11.00
C MET A 104 12.93 12.23 10.01
N ARG A 105 12.46 11.06 10.44
CA ARG A 105 12.19 9.90 9.59
C ARG A 105 10.78 9.87 9.01
N ILE A 106 9.90 10.72 9.50
CA ILE A 106 8.50 10.78 9.07
C ILE A 106 8.35 11.92 8.08
N GLU A 107 7.97 11.58 6.86
CA GLU A 107 7.67 12.57 5.85
C GLU A 107 6.30 13.21 6.11
N PRO A 108 6.14 14.54 6.00
CA PRO A 108 4.85 15.21 6.21
C PRO A 108 3.71 14.63 5.37
N ALA A 109 3.99 14.23 4.12
CA ALA A 109 3.01 13.60 3.24
C ALA A 109 2.46 12.27 3.78
N GLN A 110 3.22 11.57 4.64
CA GLN A 110 2.73 10.36 5.31
C GLN A 110 1.69 10.68 6.38
N LEU A 111 1.81 11.84 7.05
CA LEU A 111 0.82 12.29 8.02
C LEU A 111 -0.49 12.65 7.33
N ASP A 112 -0.42 13.35 6.20
CA ASP A 112 -1.61 13.66 5.40
C ASP A 112 -2.37 12.40 5.00
N GLN A 113 -1.68 11.33 4.61
CA GLN A 113 -2.32 10.05 4.30
C GLN A 113 -3.10 9.46 5.48
N LEU A 114 -2.65 9.67 6.70
CA LEU A 114 -3.30 9.17 7.91
C LEU A 114 -4.49 10.02 8.38
N LEU A 115 -4.57 11.26 7.91
CA LEU A 115 -5.67 12.16 8.18
C LEU A 115 -6.86 11.95 7.24
N HIS A 116 -6.67 11.21 6.15
CA HIS A 116 -7.77 10.85 5.26
C HIS A 116 -8.72 9.83 5.91
N GLU A 117 -10.00 9.99 5.63
CA GLU A 117 -11.00 8.99 6.01
C GLU A 117 -10.60 7.62 5.43
N ALA A 118 -10.81 6.56 6.20
CA ALA A 118 -10.52 5.19 5.82
C ALA A 118 -11.72 4.30 6.14
N ILE A 119 -11.85 3.20 5.41
CA ILE A 119 -12.85 2.19 5.73
C ILE A 119 -12.42 1.48 7.04
N ASP A 120 -13.39 1.22 7.92
CA ASP A 120 -13.16 0.50 9.17
C ASP A 120 -12.48 -0.85 8.87
N PRO A 121 -11.31 -1.14 9.46
CA PRO A 121 -10.63 -2.43 9.28
C PRO A 121 -11.47 -3.65 9.69
N ASN A 122 -12.48 -3.46 10.56
CA ASN A 122 -13.40 -4.51 10.99
C ASN A 122 -14.62 -4.65 10.07
N HIS A 123 -14.71 -3.88 9.00
CA HIS A 123 -15.78 -3.97 8.03
C HIS A 123 -15.77 -5.35 7.35
N THR A 124 -16.91 -6.02 7.36
CA THR A 124 -17.02 -7.43 6.93
C THR A 124 -17.64 -7.63 5.56
N GLU A 125 -18.17 -6.57 4.96
CA GLU A 125 -18.77 -6.64 3.62
C GLU A 125 -17.68 -6.84 2.56
N GLN A 126 -17.95 -7.74 1.63
CA GLN A 126 -17.02 -7.99 0.52
C GLN A 126 -17.05 -6.84 -0.47
N PRO A 127 -15.90 -6.44 -1.02
CA PRO A 127 -15.85 -5.41 -2.04
C PRO A 127 -16.58 -5.86 -3.32
N VAL A 128 -17.33 -4.96 -3.92
CA VAL A 128 -18.03 -5.20 -5.20
C VAL A 128 -17.04 -5.32 -6.35
N ALA A 129 -15.95 -4.57 -6.27
CA ALA A 129 -14.85 -4.60 -7.24
C ALA A 129 -13.56 -4.08 -6.61
N GLU A 130 -12.44 -4.41 -7.25
CA GLU A 130 -11.12 -3.95 -6.85
C GLU A 130 -10.46 -3.15 -7.97
N GLY A 131 -9.69 -2.14 -7.60
CA GLY A 131 -8.94 -1.31 -8.54
C GLY A 131 -7.67 -0.73 -7.92
N LEU A 132 -6.96 0.09 -8.68
CA LEU A 132 -5.72 0.71 -8.24
C LEU A 132 -6.01 1.89 -7.29
N PRO A 133 -5.36 1.99 -6.13
CA PRO A 133 -5.54 3.10 -5.18
C PRO A 133 -4.84 4.36 -5.71
N ALA A 134 -5.47 5.04 -6.64
CA ALA A 134 -4.87 6.16 -7.37
C ALA A 134 -4.73 7.43 -6.53
N SER A 135 -5.63 7.66 -5.58
CA SER A 135 -5.54 8.71 -4.57
C SER A 135 -6.10 8.20 -3.24
N PRO A 136 -5.43 8.48 -2.11
CA PRO A 136 -5.79 7.91 -0.81
C PRO A 136 -7.12 8.45 -0.28
N GLY A 137 -7.72 7.70 0.67
CA GLY A 137 -8.93 8.06 1.38
C GLY A 137 -10.10 7.13 1.10
N ALA A 138 -11.20 7.35 1.82
CA ALA A 138 -12.49 6.71 1.58
C ALA A 138 -13.53 7.77 1.20
N ALA A 139 -14.40 7.45 0.30
CA ALA A 139 -15.49 8.34 -0.12
C ALA A 139 -16.82 7.62 0.03
N VAL A 140 -17.82 8.31 0.57
CA VAL A 140 -19.18 7.82 0.74
C VAL A 140 -20.13 8.78 0.04
N GLY A 141 -20.97 8.25 -0.84
CA GLY A 141 -21.96 9.02 -1.59
C GLY A 141 -22.75 8.13 -2.53
N GLU A 142 -23.78 8.70 -3.12
CA GLU A 142 -24.56 8.01 -4.13
C GLU A 142 -23.77 7.91 -5.44
N ALA A 143 -23.85 6.76 -6.09
CA ALA A 143 -23.18 6.51 -7.38
C ALA A 143 -23.82 7.34 -8.49
N VAL A 144 -22.99 8.15 -9.17
CA VAL A 144 -23.40 8.97 -10.31
C VAL A 144 -22.48 8.69 -11.49
N PHE A 145 -23.07 8.46 -12.67
CA PHE A 145 -22.35 7.98 -13.85
C PHE A 145 -22.14 9.07 -14.91
N ASP A 146 -22.60 10.28 -14.63
CA ASP A 146 -22.49 11.43 -15.52
C ASP A 146 -21.93 12.63 -14.75
N ALA A 147 -20.99 13.37 -15.37
CA ALA A 147 -20.28 14.46 -14.71
C ALA A 147 -21.17 15.72 -14.53
N ASP A 148 -22.08 15.99 -15.47
CA ASP A 148 -23.02 17.10 -15.36
C ASP A 148 -24.03 16.83 -14.24
N VAL A 149 -24.56 15.61 -14.17
CA VAL A 149 -25.45 15.18 -13.07
C VAL A 149 -24.72 15.23 -11.72
N ALA A 150 -23.46 14.80 -11.66
CA ALA A 150 -22.66 14.92 -10.43
C ALA A 150 -22.51 16.38 -10.01
N ALA A 151 -22.23 17.27 -10.98
CA ALA A 151 -22.09 18.71 -10.72
C ALA A 151 -23.40 19.32 -10.21
N GLU A 152 -24.53 19.02 -10.84
CA GLU A 152 -25.85 19.51 -10.42
C GLU A 152 -26.21 19.03 -9.01
N ARG A 153 -26.02 17.77 -8.71
CA ARG A 153 -26.33 17.16 -7.42
C ARG A 153 -25.39 17.63 -6.32
N GLY A 154 -24.08 17.70 -6.62
CA GLY A 154 -23.07 18.22 -5.68
C GLY A 154 -23.30 19.70 -5.34
N ALA A 155 -23.74 20.53 -6.32
CA ALA A 155 -24.09 21.90 -6.08
C ALA A 155 -25.31 22.06 -5.12
N LYS A 156 -26.18 21.05 -5.05
CA LYS A 156 -27.28 20.97 -4.08
C LYS A 156 -26.87 20.46 -2.70
N GLY A 157 -25.57 20.14 -2.51
CA GLY A 157 -25.01 19.59 -1.28
C GLY A 157 -25.19 18.10 -1.09
N GLU A 158 -25.59 17.37 -2.15
CA GLU A 158 -25.67 15.93 -2.11
C GLU A 158 -24.27 15.29 -2.17
N LYS A 159 -24.07 14.24 -1.38
CA LYS A 159 -22.82 13.46 -1.44
C LYS A 159 -22.91 12.47 -2.59
N VAL A 160 -22.05 12.65 -3.60
CA VAL A 160 -21.99 11.80 -4.78
C VAL A 160 -20.59 11.24 -4.97
N VAL A 161 -20.52 10.03 -5.53
CA VAL A 161 -19.28 9.41 -6.03
C VAL A 161 -19.39 9.30 -7.53
N LEU A 162 -18.47 9.94 -8.25
CA LEU A 162 -18.45 9.89 -9.71
C LEU A 162 -17.86 8.57 -10.20
N ILE A 163 -18.63 7.83 -10.96
CA ILE A 163 -18.23 6.54 -11.53
C ILE A 163 -18.25 6.67 -13.06
N ARG A 164 -17.08 6.49 -13.69
CA ARG A 164 -16.94 6.60 -15.15
C ARG A 164 -16.20 5.38 -15.71
N PHE A 165 -16.38 5.10 -16.98
CA PHE A 165 -15.48 4.17 -17.67
C PHE A 165 -14.04 4.68 -17.60
N GLU A 166 -13.83 5.93 -18.00
CA GLU A 166 -12.62 6.74 -17.80
C GLU A 166 -13.05 8.20 -17.69
N THR A 167 -12.21 9.06 -17.11
CA THR A 167 -12.49 10.50 -17.08
C THR A 167 -11.67 11.24 -18.13
N THR A 168 -12.28 12.27 -18.67
CA THR A 168 -11.66 13.23 -19.60
C THR A 168 -11.56 14.61 -18.94
N PRO A 169 -10.82 15.58 -19.53
CA PRO A 169 -10.81 16.95 -19.04
C PRO A 169 -12.19 17.60 -18.92
N ASP A 170 -13.15 17.18 -19.72
CA ASP A 170 -14.53 17.70 -19.71
C ASP A 170 -15.29 17.26 -18.45
N ASP A 171 -14.89 16.17 -17.79
CA ASP A 171 -15.52 15.66 -16.56
C ASP A 171 -15.09 16.39 -15.28
N ILE A 172 -14.14 17.35 -15.35
CA ILE A 172 -13.50 17.97 -14.20
C ILE A 172 -14.50 18.62 -13.23
N HIS A 173 -15.57 19.22 -13.74
CA HIS A 173 -16.60 19.87 -12.92
C HIS A 173 -17.36 18.87 -12.05
N GLY A 174 -17.60 17.65 -12.54
CA GLY A 174 -18.18 16.56 -11.78
C GLY A 174 -17.20 16.02 -10.72
N VAL A 175 -15.90 15.93 -11.06
CA VAL A 175 -14.87 15.52 -10.10
C VAL A 175 -14.76 16.51 -8.94
N ILE A 176 -14.82 17.82 -9.20
CA ILE A 176 -14.70 18.88 -8.17
C ILE A 176 -15.73 18.72 -7.06
N VAL A 177 -16.97 18.38 -7.38
CA VAL A 177 -18.06 18.30 -6.39
C VAL A 177 -18.20 16.92 -5.76
N SER A 178 -17.68 15.88 -6.40
CA SER A 178 -17.78 14.50 -5.91
C SER A 178 -16.96 14.27 -4.66
N GLN A 179 -17.42 13.37 -3.79
CA GLN A 179 -16.66 12.91 -2.61
C GLN A 179 -15.45 12.05 -3.01
N GLY A 180 -15.58 11.33 -4.12
CA GLY A 180 -14.51 10.51 -4.68
C GLY A 180 -14.81 10.10 -6.12
N VAL A 181 -13.83 9.49 -6.77
CA VAL A 181 -13.91 9.05 -8.17
C VAL A 181 -13.55 7.58 -8.28
N LEU A 182 -14.32 6.87 -9.10
CA LEU A 182 -14.02 5.49 -9.48
C LEU A 182 -14.04 5.38 -10.99
N THR A 183 -13.03 4.74 -11.57
CA THR A 183 -13.04 4.43 -13.02
C THR A 183 -12.87 2.94 -13.28
N ALA A 184 -13.60 2.43 -14.26
CA ALA A 184 -13.48 1.05 -14.72
C ALA A 184 -12.18 0.82 -15.50
N HIS A 185 -11.68 1.86 -16.17
CA HIS A 185 -10.46 1.84 -16.99
C HIS A 185 -9.47 2.93 -16.53
N GLY A 186 -8.18 2.74 -16.83
CA GLY A 186 -7.11 3.67 -16.47
C GLY A 186 -6.20 3.13 -15.40
N GLY A 187 -5.08 3.82 -15.19
CA GLY A 187 -4.01 3.47 -14.25
C GLY A 187 -3.68 4.62 -13.31
N MET A 188 -2.58 4.47 -12.57
CA MET A 188 -2.07 5.46 -11.61
C MET A 188 -1.70 6.82 -12.23
N THR A 189 -1.53 6.86 -13.55
CA THR A 189 -1.21 8.06 -14.35
C THR A 189 -2.37 8.52 -15.23
N SER A 190 -3.55 7.91 -15.11
CA SER A 190 -4.75 8.32 -15.85
C SER A 190 -5.19 9.73 -15.43
N HIS A 191 -6.02 10.37 -16.27
CA HIS A 191 -6.57 11.69 -15.98
C HIS A 191 -7.29 11.71 -14.62
N ALA A 192 -8.16 10.73 -14.36
CA ALA A 192 -8.83 10.59 -13.06
C ALA A 192 -7.86 10.57 -11.87
N ALA A 193 -6.80 9.76 -11.99
CA ALA A 193 -5.81 9.59 -10.94
C ALA A 193 -5.03 10.88 -10.64
N VAL A 194 -4.60 11.58 -11.68
CA VAL A 194 -3.82 12.83 -11.55
C VAL A 194 -4.68 13.95 -10.99
N VAL A 195 -5.89 14.14 -11.52
CA VAL A 195 -6.81 15.21 -11.09
C VAL A 195 -7.29 14.98 -9.66
N ALA A 196 -7.75 13.76 -9.34
CA ALA A 196 -8.23 13.45 -8.00
C ALA A 196 -7.13 13.63 -6.94
N ARG A 197 -5.90 13.20 -7.25
CA ARG A 197 -4.73 13.39 -6.36
C ARG A 197 -4.42 14.86 -6.17
N GLY A 198 -4.45 15.67 -7.25
CA GLY A 198 -4.23 17.11 -7.17
C GLY A 198 -5.28 17.84 -6.34
N MET A 199 -6.49 17.30 -6.25
CA MET A 199 -7.60 17.83 -5.46
C MET A 199 -7.74 17.20 -4.06
N GLY A 200 -6.88 16.24 -3.70
CA GLY A 200 -6.98 15.51 -2.43
C GLY A 200 -8.23 14.64 -2.30
N LYS A 201 -8.81 14.19 -3.42
CA LYS A 201 -10.02 13.36 -3.43
C LYS A 201 -9.67 11.88 -3.57
N PRO A 202 -10.34 10.99 -2.82
CA PRO A 202 -10.18 9.54 -2.99
C PRO A 202 -10.45 9.12 -4.44
N CYS A 203 -9.58 8.24 -4.96
CA CYS A 203 -9.74 7.72 -6.32
C CYS A 203 -9.31 6.27 -6.41
N VAL A 204 -10.21 5.45 -6.95
CA VAL A 204 -9.92 4.08 -7.38
C VAL A 204 -9.98 4.04 -8.92
N ALA A 205 -8.87 3.68 -9.55
CA ALA A 205 -8.75 3.61 -11.00
C ALA A 205 -8.63 2.16 -11.48
N GLY A 206 -9.19 1.89 -12.67
CA GLY A 206 -9.07 0.58 -13.32
C GLY A 206 -9.78 -0.55 -12.59
N ALA A 207 -10.96 -0.29 -12.04
CA ALA A 207 -11.78 -1.29 -11.37
C ALA A 207 -12.42 -2.27 -12.37
N ARG A 208 -11.68 -3.32 -12.72
CA ARG A 208 -12.02 -4.26 -13.81
C ARG A 208 -13.28 -5.09 -13.58
N GLY A 209 -13.77 -5.17 -12.34
CA GLY A 209 -14.99 -5.89 -12.00
C GLY A 209 -16.28 -5.11 -12.33
N ILE A 210 -16.19 -3.83 -12.66
CA ILE A 210 -17.34 -2.96 -12.91
C ILE A 210 -17.54 -2.81 -14.41
N LYS A 211 -18.78 -3.07 -14.86
CA LYS A 211 -19.22 -2.76 -16.20
C LYS A 211 -20.07 -1.50 -16.14
N ILE A 212 -19.71 -0.52 -16.93
CA ILE A 212 -20.45 0.74 -17.08
C ILE A 212 -20.98 0.76 -18.49
N ASP A 213 -22.30 0.71 -18.61
CA ASP A 213 -22.96 0.87 -19.92
C ASP A 213 -22.93 2.35 -20.28
N ALA A 214 -22.19 2.68 -21.34
CA ALA A 214 -22.30 4.00 -21.96
C ALA A 214 -23.67 4.09 -22.64
N LYS A 215 -24.60 4.86 -22.06
CA LYS A 215 -25.82 5.29 -22.75
C LYS A 215 -25.56 6.58 -23.50
#